data_badda22483e2eedddb0f8a655ca01b29
#
_entry.id   badda22483e2eedddb0f8a655ca01b29
#
_cell.length_a   1.000
_cell.length_b   1.000
_cell.length_c   1.000
_cell.angle_alpha   90.00
_cell.angle_beta   90.00
_cell.angle_gamma   90.00
#
_symmetry.space_group_name_H-M   'P 1'
#
loop_
_entity.id
_entity.type
_entity.pdbx_description
1 polymer ?
#
loop_
_entity_poly.entity_id
_entity_poly.type
_entity_poly.pdbx_seq_one_letter_code
_entity_poly.pdbx_strand_id
1 'polypeptide(L)'
;MAIADDNERILDILEEIVSNDEELTLVGKADNGEDMYQIIKNKEPDVVLLDLIMPKMDGLSVMELVQEDRTLKKTPDFIIITAVGQERITEDAFKRGANYYIMKPFNNEMVLNRIKHTHREIQYEKTPVGNIS
;
A
#
# COMPACT_ATOMS: atom_id res chain seq x y z
N MET A 1 -7.25 1.86 4.56
CA MET A 1 -6.05 1.81 3.73
C MET A 1 -5.60 3.20 3.29
N ALA A 2 -4.40 3.31 2.78
CA ALA A 2 -3.87 4.57 2.28
C ALA A 2 -3.23 4.36 0.91
N ILE A 3 -3.15 5.42 0.10
CA ILE A 3 -2.57 5.36 -1.24
C ILE A 3 -1.56 6.49 -1.45
N ALA A 4 -0.47 6.19 -2.14
CA ALA A 4 0.55 7.16 -2.48
C ALA A 4 1.02 6.99 -3.91
N ASP A 5 0.95 8.06 -4.69
CA ASP A 5 1.44 8.12 -6.06
C ASP A 5 1.65 9.59 -6.41
N ASP A 6 2.79 9.94 -7.02
CA ASP A 6 3.09 11.32 -7.36
C ASP A 6 2.35 11.80 -8.62
N ASN A 7 1.75 10.90 -9.36
CA ASN A 7 0.91 11.24 -10.50
C ASN A 7 -0.50 11.53 -9.99
N GLU A 8 -0.89 12.79 -10.03
CA GLU A 8 -2.17 13.25 -9.51
C GLU A 8 -3.36 12.52 -10.15
N ARG A 9 -3.29 12.26 -11.45
CA ARG A 9 -4.36 11.57 -12.16
C ARG A 9 -4.52 10.13 -11.68
N ILE A 10 -3.42 9.43 -11.47
CA ILE A 10 -3.44 8.06 -10.96
C ILE A 10 -3.95 8.06 -9.53
N LEU A 11 -3.51 9.00 -8.72
CA LEU A 11 -3.97 9.13 -7.34
C LEU A 11 -5.48 9.32 -7.28
N ASP A 12 -6.03 10.16 -8.14
CA ASP A 12 -7.48 10.38 -8.22
C ASP A 12 -8.23 9.13 -8.63
N ILE A 13 -7.70 8.39 -9.60
CA ILE A 13 -8.31 7.13 -10.05
C ILE A 13 -8.33 6.10 -8.91
N LEU A 14 -7.21 5.96 -8.21
CA LEU A 14 -7.11 5.02 -7.09
C LEU A 14 -8.04 5.40 -5.95
N GLU A 15 -8.14 6.69 -5.66
CA GLU A 15 -9.08 7.19 -4.65
C GLU A 15 -10.52 6.82 -5.01
N GLU A 16 -10.90 7.02 -6.26
CA GLU A 16 -12.24 6.69 -6.72
C GLU A 16 -12.53 5.19 -6.60
N ILE A 17 -11.57 4.35 -7.01
CA ILE A 17 -11.73 2.90 -6.90
C ILE A 17 -11.99 2.49 -5.45
N VAL A 18 -11.20 2.99 -4.53
CA VAL A 18 -11.30 2.63 -3.12
C VAL A 18 -12.57 3.19 -2.50
N SER A 19 -12.90 4.44 -2.80
CA SER A 19 -14.05 5.12 -2.19
C SER A 19 -15.39 4.55 -2.64
N ASN A 20 -15.43 3.91 -3.80
CA ASN A 20 -16.66 3.32 -4.33
C ASN A 20 -16.92 1.91 -3.80
N ASP A 21 -16.03 1.34 -3.03
CA ASP A 21 -16.20 -0.01 -2.48
C ASP A 21 -16.54 0.05 -1.00
N GLU A 22 -17.64 -0.56 -0.62
CA GLU A 22 -18.13 -0.52 0.77
C GLU A 22 -17.24 -1.27 1.75
N GLU A 23 -16.46 -2.23 1.26
CA GLU A 23 -15.57 -3.03 2.09
C GLU A 23 -14.32 -2.26 2.51
N LEU A 24 -13.97 -1.19 1.77
CA LEU A 24 -12.74 -0.46 1.94
C LEU A 24 -12.97 0.94 2.51
N THR A 25 -12.05 1.39 3.37
CA THR A 25 -12.07 2.73 3.92
C THR A 25 -10.73 3.39 3.63
N LEU A 26 -10.75 4.50 2.91
CA LEU A 26 -9.55 5.29 2.63
C LEU A 26 -9.30 6.24 3.80
N VAL A 27 -8.14 6.09 4.46
CA VAL A 27 -7.79 6.94 5.60
C VAL A 27 -6.80 8.04 5.25
N GLY A 28 -6.22 7.99 4.05
CA GLY A 28 -5.32 9.05 3.61
C GLY A 28 -4.75 8.79 2.23
N LYS A 29 -4.32 9.88 1.59
CA LYS A 29 -3.62 9.82 0.32
C LYS A 29 -2.48 10.83 0.31
N ALA A 30 -1.42 10.55 -0.43
CA ALA A 30 -0.26 11.41 -0.53
C ALA A 30 0.36 11.34 -1.92
N ASP A 31 1.05 12.41 -2.31
CA ASP A 31 1.78 12.46 -3.59
C ASP A 31 3.29 12.36 -3.40
N ASN A 32 3.73 12.08 -2.19
CA ASN A 32 5.15 11.93 -1.86
C ASN A 32 5.30 11.01 -0.64
N GLY A 33 6.51 10.49 -0.46
CA GLY A 33 6.77 9.53 0.60
C GLY A 33 6.77 10.11 2.00
N GLU A 34 7.19 11.37 2.14
CA GLU A 34 7.24 12.03 3.44
C GLU A 34 5.84 12.13 4.06
N ASP A 35 4.87 12.60 3.26
CA ASP A 35 3.48 12.71 3.71
C ASP A 35 2.88 11.33 3.94
N MET A 36 3.21 10.34 3.09
CA MET A 36 2.70 8.98 3.29
C MET A 36 3.22 8.38 4.59
N TYR A 37 4.48 8.59 4.93
CA TYR A 37 5.02 8.10 6.20
C TYR A 37 4.24 8.69 7.38
N GLN A 38 3.91 9.99 7.34
CA GLN A 38 3.11 10.62 8.38
C GLN A 38 1.71 10.03 8.48
N ILE A 39 1.10 9.72 7.34
CA ILE A 39 -0.22 9.07 7.33
C ILE A 39 -0.13 7.69 7.99
N ILE A 40 0.90 6.91 7.67
CA ILE A 40 1.09 5.59 8.27
C ILE A 40 1.22 5.69 9.79
N LYS A 41 1.99 6.65 10.26
CA LYS A 41 2.17 6.85 11.71
C LYS A 41 0.90 7.28 12.42
N ASN A 42 0.14 8.17 11.80
CA ASN A 42 -1.01 8.80 12.45
C ASN A 42 -2.32 8.02 12.29
N LYS A 43 -2.48 7.30 11.19
CA LYS A 43 -3.73 6.61 10.85
C LYS A 43 -3.64 5.10 10.93
N GLU A 44 -2.44 4.54 10.98
CA GLU A 44 -2.18 3.10 11.07
C GLU A 44 -3.01 2.27 10.07
N PRO A 45 -2.90 2.56 8.76
CA PRO A 45 -3.67 1.79 7.76
C PRO A 45 -3.25 0.32 7.75
N ASP A 46 -4.18 -0.55 7.39
CA ASP A 46 -3.88 -1.99 7.24
C ASP A 46 -3.14 -2.28 5.94
N VAL A 47 -3.47 -1.53 4.89
CA VAL A 47 -2.91 -1.72 3.55
C VAL A 47 -2.48 -0.36 3.01
N VAL A 48 -1.29 -0.33 2.42
CA VAL A 48 -0.76 0.86 1.75
C VAL A 48 -0.47 0.51 0.29
N LEU A 49 -1.07 1.26 -0.62
CA LEU A 49 -0.80 1.17 -2.04
C LEU A 49 0.26 2.24 -2.34
N LEU A 50 1.45 1.82 -2.75
CA LEU A 50 2.63 2.66 -2.72
C LEU A 50 3.40 2.67 -4.04
N ASP A 51 3.43 3.83 -4.70
CA ASP A 51 4.32 4.05 -5.84
C ASP A 51 5.76 4.10 -5.32
N LEU A 52 6.68 3.46 -6.03
CA LEU A 52 8.07 3.40 -5.59
C LEU A 52 8.85 4.67 -5.91
N ILE A 53 8.48 5.38 -6.99
CA ILE A 53 9.21 6.57 -7.44
C ILE A 53 8.38 7.82 -7.15
N MET A 54 8.75 8.54 -6.10
CA MET A 54 8.07 9.75 -5.68
C MET A 54 9.08 10.79 -5.21
N PRO A 55 8.75 12.09 -5.28
CA PRO A 55 9.63 13.14 -4.76
C PRO A 55 9.68 13.15 -3.23
N LYS A 56 10.62 13.87 -2.68
CA LYS A 56 10.91 14.07 -1.26
C LYS A 56 11.38 12.80 -0.56
N MET A 57 10.63 11.72 -0.68
CA MET A 57 11.00 10.43 -0.13
C MET A 57 10.34 9.38 -1.03
N ASP A 58 11.12 8.46 -1.58
CA ASP A 58 10.60 7.41 -2.45
C ASP A 58 9.93 6.28 -1.65
N GLY A 59 9.27 5.36 -2.36
CA GLY A 59 8.54 4.28 -1.72
C GLY A 59 9.43 3.32 -0.93
N LEU A 60 10.64 3.02 -1.42
CA LEU A 60 11.57 2.15 -0.68
C LEU A 60 11.95 2.77 0.66
N SER A 61 12.21 4.07 0.67
CA SER A 61 12.55 4.79 1.89
C SER A 61 11.41 4.79 2.88
N VAL A 62 10.17 4.93 2.41
CA VAL A 62 8.99 4.82 3.27
C VAL A 62 8.95 3.45 3.93
N MET A 63 9.16 2.39 3.15
CA MET A 63 9.14 1.02 3.68
C MET A 63 10.23 0.80 4.72
N GLU A 64 11.44 1.32 4.47
CA GLU A 64 12.55 1.21 5.42
C GLU A 64 12.24 1.92 6.73
N LEU A 65 11.72 3.14 6.66
CA LEU A 65 11.37 3.90 7.86
C LEU A 65 10.27 3.21 8.67
N VAL A 66 9.28 2.67 8.00
CA VAL A 66 8.19 1.96 8.66
C VAL A 66 8.72 0.73 9.39
N GLN A 67 9.63 -0.03 8.76
CA GLN A 67 10.20 -1.23 9.37
C GLN A 67 11.08 -0.89 10.57
N GLU A 68 11.75 0.24 10.56
CA GLU A 68 12.64 0.68 11.64
C GLU A 68 11.90 1.42 12.75
N ASP A 69 10.68 1.86 12.51
CA ASP A 69 9.94 2.66 13.49
C ASP A 69 9.29 1.77 14.55
N ARG A 70 9.90 1.73 15.71
CA ARG A 70 9.43 0.91 16.83
C ARG A 70 8.23 1.52 17.57
N THR A 71 7.83 2.75 17.21
CA THR A 71 6.64 3.39 17.78
C THR A 71 5.37 2.90 17.13
N LEU A 72 5.45 2.28 15.95
CA LEU A 72 4.29 1.76 15.24
C LEU A 72 3.79 0.48 15.91
N LYS A 73 2.50 0.45 16.20
CA LYS A 73 1.86 -0.72 16.82
C LYS A 73 1.66 -1.86 15.83
N LYS A 74 1.55 -1.52 14.55
CA LYS A 74 1.43 -2.50 13.48
C LYS A 74 2.06 -1.95 12.22
N THR A 75 2.56 -2.86 11.38
CA THR A 75 3.12 -2.55 10.08
C THR A 75 2.07 -2.86 9.02
N PRO A 76 1.77 -1.93 8.10
CA PRO A 76 0.80 -2.21 7.06
C PRO A 76 1.34 -3.22 6.05
N ASP A 77 0.45 -3.88 5.32
CA ASP A 77 0.83 -4.62 4.13
C ASP A 77 1.03 -3.62 3.00
N PHE A 78 2.12 -3.79 2.26
CA PHE A 78 2.45 -2.91 1.15
C PHE A 78 2.14 -3.58 -0.19
N ILE A 79 1.32 -2.91 -1.00
CA ILE A 79 1.10 -3.27 -2.40
C ILE A 79 1.79 -2.18 -3.21
N ILE A 80 2.89 -2.53 -3.87
CA ILE A 80 3.66 -1.52 -4.62
C ILE A 80 3.09 -1.34 -6.02
N ILE A 81 3.18 -0.11 -6.53
CA ILE A 81 2.79 0.21 -7.90
C ILE A 81 4.07 0.34 -8.70
N THR A 82 4.19 -0.43 -9.77
CA THR A 82 5.40 -0.49 -10.56
C THR A 82 5.09 -0.41 -12.06
N ALA A 83 6.10 -0.29 -12.89
CA ALA A 83 5.97 -0.19 -14.34
C ALA A 83 7.08 -0.96 -15.04
N VAL A 84 6.91 -1.18 -16.33
CA VAL A 84 7.95 -1.79 -17.17
C VAL A 84 9.22 -0.92 -17.05
N GLY A 85 10.36 -1.56 -16.84
CA GLY A 85 11.64 -0.87 -16.63
C GLY A 85 11.99 -0.66 -15.17
N GLN A 86 11.09 -1.02 -14.25
CA GLN A 86 11.31 -0.87 -12.80
C GLN A 86 11.52 -2.21 -12.10
N GLU A 87 11.98 -3.23 -12.81
CA GLU A 87 12.10 -4.58 -12.26
C GLU A 87 13.07 -4.66 -11.08
N ARG A 88 14.20 -3.96 -11.17
CA ARG A 88 15.21 -3.98 -10.09
C ARG A 88 14.70 -3.33 -8.81
N ILE A 89 14.06 -2.17 -8.94
CA ILE A 89 13.53 -1.47 -7.76
C ILE A 89 12.35 -2.25 -7.15
N THR A 90 11.58 -2.94 -7.99
CA THR A 90 10.50 -3.81 -7.55
C THR A 90 11.04 -4.98 -6.73
N GLU A 91 12.12 -5.62 -7.21
CA GLU A 91 12.81 -6.66 -6.46
C GLU A 91 13.30 -6.16 -5.10
N ASP A 92 13.88 -4.96 -5.07
CA ASP A 92 14.35 -4.36 -3.83
C ASP A 92 13.19 -4.14 -2.86
N ALA A 93 12.03 -3.74 -3.36
CA ALA A 93 10.85 -3.57 -2.52
C ALA A 93 10.40 -4.89 -1.89
N PHE A 94 10.43 -5.99 -2.65
CA PHE A 94 10.09 -7.30 -2.08
C PHE A 94 11.10 -7.76 -1.04
N LYS A 95 12.36 -7.45 -1.21
CA LYS A 95 13.38 -7.73 -0.19
C LYS A 95 13.12 -6.94 1.09
N ARG A 96 12.44 -5.80 1.01
CA ARG A 96 12.09 -4.96 2.15
C ARG A 96 10.70 -5.22 2.69
N GLY A 97 10.04 -6.29 2.25
CA GLY A 97 8.78 -6.71 2.82
C GLY A 97 7.52 -6.32 2.07
N ALA A 98 7.63 -5.90 0.81
CA ALA A 98 6.44 -5.70 -0.01
C ALA A 98 5.69 -7.02 -0.15
N ASN A 99 4.37 -6.97 -0.07
CA ASN A 99 3.53 -8.17 -0.10
C ASN A 99 3.07 -8.51 -1.51
N TYR A 100 2.71 -7.49 -2.29
CA TYR A 100 2.21 -7.67 -3.65
C TYR A 100 2.61 -6.49 -4.51
N TYR A 101 2.39 -6.60 -5.82
CA TYR A 101 2.61 -5.50 -6.75
C TYR A 101 1.46 -5.38 -7.73
N ILE A 102 1.30 -4.16 -8.28
CA ILE A 102 0.37 -3.87 -9.37
C ILE A 102 1.18 -3.17 -10.46
N MET A 103 1.09 -3.68 -11.68
CA MET A 103 1.83 -3.14 -12.82
C MET A 103 1.03 -2.05 -13.52
N LYS A 104 1.68 -0.93 -13.83
CA LYS A 104 1.11 0.11 -14.71
C LYS A 104 1.35 -0.27 -16.17
N PRO A 105 0.37 -0.09 -17.06
CA PRO A 105 -0.99 0.35 -16.81
C PRO A 105 -1.82 -0.76 -16.17
N PHE A 106 -2.74 -0.38 -15.31
CA PHE A 106 -3.61 -1.35 -14.62
C PHE A 106 -5.07 -1.10 -15.01
N ASN A 107 -5.93 -2.11 -14.79
CA ASN A 107 -7.37 -1.90 -14.85
C ASN A 107 -7.94 -1.85 -13.44
N ASN A 108 -9.07 -1.17 -13.28
CA ASN A 108 -9.66 -0.91 -11.98
C ASN A 108 -10.05 -2.19 -11.25
N GLU A 109 -10.59 -3.14 -11.97
CA GLU A 109 -11.01 -4.43 -11.39
C GLU A 109 -9.83 -5.19 -10.79
N MET A 110 -8.71 -5.24 -11.49
CA MET A 110 -7.50 -5.91 -11.01
C MET A 110 -6.98 -5.26 -9.73
N VAL A 111 -6.95 -3.92 -9.70
CA VAL A 111 -6.51 -3.17 -8.52
C VAL A 111 -7.42 -3.48 -7.33
N LEU A 112 -8.72 -3.38 -7.54
CA LEU A 112 -9.70 -3.61 -6.48
C LEU A 112 -9.60 -5.04 -5.93
N ASN A 113 -9.50 -6.02 -6.83
CA ASN A 113 -9.39 -7.41 -6.41
C ASN A 113 -8.13 -7.67 -5.58
N ARG A 114 -7.01 -7.06 -5.95
CA ARG A 114 -5.76 -7.21 -5.20
C ARG A 114 -5.86 -6.58 -3.80
N ILE A 115 -6.44 -5.40 -3.72
CA ILE A 115 -6.63 -4.71 -2.45
C ILE A 115 -7.55 -5.52 -1.54
N LYS A 116 -8.67 -5.98 -2.06
CA LYS A 116 -9.65 -6.73 -1.27
C LYS A 116 -9.09 -8.07 -0.82
N HIS A 117 -8.34 -8.75 -1.69
CA HIS A 117 -7.70 -10.01 -1.32
C HIS A 117 -6.70 -9.80 -0.18
N THR A 118 -5.87 -8.79 -0.27
CA THR A 118 -4.90 -8.47 0.77
C THR A 118 -5.59 -8.12 2.09
N HIS A 119 -6.63 -7.30 2.02
CA HIS A 119 -7.41 -6.92 3.18
C HIS A 119 -8.05 -8.14 3.86
N ARG A 120 -8.61 -9.05 3.08
CA ARG A 120 -9.23 -10.27 3.61
C ARG A 120 -8.21 -11.22 4.23
N GLU A 121 -7.01 -11.31 3.69
CA GLU A 121 -5.94 -12.10 4.29
C GLU A 121 -5.57 -11.56 5.67
N ILE A 122 -5.49 -10.24 5.83
CA ILE A 122 -5.20 -9.62 7.12
C ILE A 122 -6.30 -9.95 8.12
N GLN A 123 -7.56 -9.86 7.73
CA GLN A 123 -8.69 -10.19 8.60
C GLN A 123 -8.69 -11.66 8.99
N TYR A 124 -8.36 -12.53 8.05
CA TYR A 124 -8.27 -13.97 8.32
C TYR A 124 -7.16 -14.28 9.34
N GLU A 125 -6.00 -13.66 9.21
CA GLU A 125 -4.88 -13.85 10.12
C GLU A 125 -5.19 -13.41 11.54
N LYS A 126 -6.12 -12.46 11.71
CA LYS A 126 -6.57 -11.99 13.02
C LYS A 126 -7.54 -12.96 13.70
N THR A 127 -8.08 -13.94 12.94
CA THR A 127 -9.01 -14.91 13.48
C THR A 127 -8.23 -15.96 14.29
N PRO A 128 -8.62 -16.23 15.54
CA PRO A 128 -7.94 -17.24 16.33
C PRO A 128 -7.93 -18.60 15.64
N VAL A 129 -6.79 -19.29 15.69
CA VAL A 129 -6.60 -20.56 15.00
C VAL A 129 -7.62 -21.61 15.42
N GLY A 130 -8.04 -21.61 16.67
CA GLY A 130 -9.03 -22.53 17.17
C GLY A 130 -10.38 -22.46 16.47
N ASN A 131 -10.66 -21.36 15.80
CA ASN A 131 -11.92 -21.18 15.07
C ASN A 131 -11.89 -21.83 13.69
N ILE A 132 -10.75 -22.31 13.26
CA ILE A 132 -10.58 -22.88 11.94
C ILE A 132 -10.78 -24.39 11.94
N SER A 133 -10.58 -25.00 13.05
CA SER A 133 -10.67 -26.45 13.20
C SER A 133 -12.09 -26.99 13.24
#